data_4ba643a629bcfd5d2e323e399e7bb4db
#
_entry.id   4ba643a629bcfd5d2e323e399e7bb4db
#
_cell.length_a   1.000
_cell.length_b   1.000
_cell.length_c   1.000
_cell.angle_alpha   90.00
_cell.angle_beta   90.00
_cell.angle_gamma   90.00
#
_symmetry.space_group_name_H-M   'P 1'
#
loop_
_entity.id
_entity.type
_entity.pdbx_description
1 polymer ?
#
loop_
_entity_poly.entity_id
_entity_poly.type
_entity_poly.pdbx_seq_one_letter_code
_entity_poly.pdbx_strand_id
1 'polypeptide(L)'
;MAREIDIPSVENFSEQLLSTSGEMKELAFTYYEARKKYAQNLNKITVMIYKAGLHKNKAAFENKIPMLFADPIYSDEAIDTFSRMNECEQEYKGLEYVLKAYLSEISGIQSIIKFMQQGEINEATRNKYENGGGIYG
;
A
#
# COMPACT_ATOMS: atom_id res chain seq x y z
N MET A 1 -16.62 6.35 41.28
CA MET A 1 -16.56 7.34 40.20
C MET A 1 -16.75 6.65 38.85
N ALA A 2 -17.80 7.01 38.14
CA ALA A 2 -17.97 6.49 36.78
C ALA A 2 -16.87 7.02 35.86
N ARG A 3 -16.19 6.13 35.15
CA ARG A 3 -15.29 6.54 34.10
C ARG A 3 -16.10 7.17 32.97
N GLU A 4 -15.77 8.37 32.62
CA GLU A 4 -16.27 8.93 31.38
C GLU A 4 -15.71 8.08 30.21
N ILE A 5 -16.61 7.45 29.50
CA ILE A 5 -16.25 6.74 28.27
C ILE A 5 -16.31 7.77 27.17
N ASP A 6 -15.12 8.10 26.63
CA ASP A 6 -15.01 8.92 25.42
C ASP A 6 -15.64 8.15 24.27
N ILE A 7 -16.82 8.57 23.85
CA ILE A 7 -17.44 8.00 22.65
C ILE A 7 -16.89 8.76 21.45
N PRO A 8 -16.15 8.08 20.55
CA PRO A 8 -15.63 8.74 19.37
C PRO A 8 -16.75 9.34 18.52
N SER A 9 -16.59 10.59 18.12
CA SER A 9 -17.51 11.29 17.24
C SER A 9 -17.18 11.08 15.78
N VAL A 10 -18.11 11.41 14.87
CA VAL A 10 -17.87 11.44 13.43
C VAL A 10 -16.67 12.33 13.10
N GLU A 11 -16.53 13.46 13.79
CA GLU A 11 -15.41 14.39 13.62
C GLU A 11 -14.06 13.73 13.95
N ASN A 12 -13.98 13.00 15.06
CA ASN A 12 -12.77 12.29 15.46
C ASN A 12 -12.37 11.24 14.42
N PHE A 13 -13.33 10.48 13.89
CA PHE A 13 -13.08 9.52 12.83
C PHE A 13 -12.68 10.19 11.51
N SER A 14 -13.25 11.34 11.21
CA SER A 14 -12.88 12.11 10.02
C SER A 14 -11.45 12.63 10.12
N GLU A 15 -11.02 13.10 11.28
CA GLU A 15 -9.64 13.52 11.55
C GLU A 15 -8.67 12.34 11.42
N GLN A 16 -9.04 11.18 11.99
CA GLN A 16 -8.26 9.96 11.85
C GLN A 16 -8.14 9.53 10.39
N LEU A 17 -9.22 9.63 9.62
CA LEU A 17 -9.21 9.30 8.19
C LEU A 17 -8.23 10.18 7.42
N LEU A 18 -8.22 11.48 7.68
CA LEU A 18 -7.29 12.42 7.04
C LEU A 18 -5.84 12.11 7.40
N SER A 19 -5.56 11.84 8.67
CA SER A 19 -4.22 11.48 9.16
C SER A 19 -3.73 10.19 8.52
N THR A 20 -4.55 9.15 8.53
CA THR A 20 -4.23 7.83 7.96
C THR A 20 -4.01 7.94 6.44
N SER A 21 -4.84 8.73 5.75
CA SER A 21 -4.70 8.96 4.31
C SER A 21 -3.40 9.70 3.98
N GLY A 22 -3.00 10.67 4.80
CA GLY A 22 -1.73 11.39 4.66
C GLY A 22 -0.52 10.47 4.83
N GLU A 23 -0.53 9.63 5.86
CA GLU A 23 0.52 8.63 6.10
C GLU A 23 0.61 7.62 4.94
N MET A 24 -0.52 7.16 4.45
CA MET A 24 -0.60 6.25 3.30
C MET A 24 0.01 6.88 2.05
N LYS A 25 -0.25 8.16 1.81
CA LYS A 25 0.28 8.89 0.66
C LYS A 25 1.80 8.95 0.68
N GLU A 26 2.40 9.20 1.84
CA GLU A 26 3.86 9.21 2.01
C GLU A 26 4.45 7.81 1.77
N LEU A 27 3.81 6.78 2.30
CA LEU A 27 4.24 5.39 2.09
C LEU A 27 4.09 4.96 0.63
N ALA A 28 3.06 5.41 -0.06
CA ALA A 28 2.87 5.16 -1.48
C ALA A 28 4.01 5.76 -2.31
N PHE A 29 4.46 6.95 -1.97
CA PHE A 29 5.60 7.58 -2.61
C PHE A 29 6.88 6.73 -2.42
N THR A 30 7.16 6.29 -1.20
CA THR A 30 8.30 5.43 -0.90
C THR A 30 8.21 4.09 -1.64
N TYR A 31 7.01 3.51 -1.73
CA TYR A 31 6.74 2.30 -2.49
C TYR A 31 7.07 2.46 -3.98
N TYR A 32 6.62 3.55 -4.59
CA TYR A 32 6.91 3.81 -6.01
C TYR A 32 8.40 4.04 -6.25
N GLU A 33 9.08 4.71 -5.35
CA GLU A 33 10.54 4.90 -5.44
C GLU A 33 11.29 3.56 -5.35
N ALA A 34 10.88 2.68 -4.46
CA ALA A 34 11.47 1.34 -4.33
C ALA A 34 11.23 0.50 -5.59
N ARG A 35 10.01 0.53 -6.13
CA ARG A 35 9.68 -0.14 -7.40
C ARG A 35 10.48 0.39 -8.57
N LYS A 36 10.66 1.69 -8.64
CA LYS A 36 11.46 2.33 -9.68
C LYS A 36 12.91 1.86 -9.64
N LYS A 37 13.50 1.83 -8.45
CA LYS A 37 14.87 1.33 -8.25
C LYS A 37 14.99 -0.15 -8.63
N TYR A 38 13.99 -0.96 -8.26
CA TYR A 38 13.93 -2.36 -8.67
C TYR A 38 13.93 -2.49 -10.20
N ALA A 39 13.08 -1.75 -10.88
CA ALA A 39 12.99 -1.77 -12.34
C ALA A 39 14.30 -1.31 -13.01
N GLN A 40 14.96 -0.30 -12.45
CA GLN A 40 16.26 0.17 -12.93
C GLN A 40 17.34 -0.92 -12.80
N ASN A 41 17.40 -1.61 -11.68
CA ASN A 41 18.35 -2.70 -11.46
C ASN A 41 18.04 -3.91 -12.37
N LEU A 42 16.76 -4.23 -12.52
CA LEU A 42 16.33 -5.28 -13.45
C LEU A 42 16.76 -4.95 -14.89
N ASN A 43 16.62 -3.71 -15.29
CA ASN A 43 17.05 -3.27 -16.62
C ASN A 43 18.57 -3.39 -16.77
N LYS A 44 19.35 -3.05 -15.76
CA LYS A 44 20.80 -3.24 -15.77
C LYS A 44 21.17 -4.72 -15.96
N ILE A 45 20.51 -5.62 -15.26
CA ILE A 45 20.70 -7.07 -15.43
C ILE A 45 20.38 -7.50 -16.85
N THR A 46 19.26 -7.02 -17.38
CA THR A 46 18.86 -7.32 -18.77
C THR A 46 19.90 -6.86 -19.79
N VAL A 47 20.43 -5.67 -19.60
CA VAL A 47 21.50 -5.13 -20.47
C VAL A 47 22.76 -5.96 -20.36
N MET A 48 23.16 -6.37 -19.17
CA MET A 48 24.34 -7.24 -18.97
C MET A 48 24.16 -8.60 -19.63
N ILE A 49 22.97 -9.20 -19.53
CA ILE A 49 22.64 -10.45 -20.21
C ILE A 49 22.81 -10.29 -21.73
N TYR A 50 22.36 -9.18 -22.27
CA TYR A 50 22.52 -8.88 -23.69
C TYR A 50 23.99 -8.72 -24.08
N LYS A 51 24.74 -7.91 -23.32
CA LYS A 51 26.17 -7.66 -23.58
C LYS A 51 27.03 -8.90 -23.43
N ALA A 52 26.67 -9.81 -22.52
CA ALA A 52 27.34 -11.08 -22.33
C ALA A 52 26.97 -12.13 -23.40
N GLY A 53 26.04 -11.81 -24.30
CA GLY A 53 25.56 -12.72 -25.34
C GLY A 53 24.60 -13.79 -24.84
N LEU A 54 24.21 -13.76 -23.60
CA LEU A 54 23.31 -14.74 -22.99
C LEU A 54 21.87 -14.65 -23.48
N HIS A 55 21.49 -13.54 -24.12
CA HIS A 55 20.17 -13.37 -24.74
C HIS A 55 19.90 -14.41 -25.84
N LYS A 56 20.93 -14.96 -26.46
CA LYS A 56 20.84 -16.01 -27.47
C LYS A 56 20.57 -17.39 -26.89
N ASN A 57 20.77 -17.55 -25.60
CA ASN A 57 20.48 -18.78 -24.91
C ASN A 57 18.96 -18.95 -24.74
N LYS A 58 18.45 -20.16 -24.97
CA LYS A 58 17.02 -20.47 -24.89
C LYS A 58 16.50 -20.62 -23.44
N ALA A 59 17.38 -20.56 -22.45
CA ALA A 59 16.98 -20.66 -21.05
C ALA A 59 16.06 -19.48 -20.65
N ALA A 60 15.23 -19.69 -19.66
CA ALA A 60 14.42 -18.63 -19.09
C ALA A 60 15.31 -17.53 -18.47
N PHE A 61 14.79 -16.32 -18.39
CA PHE A 61 15.50 -15.16 -17.84
C PHE A 61 16.12 -15.45 -16.47
N GLU A 62 15.36 -16.08 -15.59
CA GLU A 62 15.80 -16.43 -14.23
C GLU A 62 17.03 -17.36 -14.24
N ASN A 63 17.12 -18.26 -15.20
CA ASN A 63 18.25 -19.18 -15.34
C ASN A 63 19.47 -18.53 -15.98
N LYS A 64 19.31 -17.40 -16.66
CA LYS A 64 20.42 -16.63 -17.21
C LYS A 64 21.19 -15.85 -16.17
N ILE A 65 20.57 -15.52 -15.04
CA ILE A 65 21.21 -14.76 -13.96
C ILE A 65 22.39 -15.53 -13.35
N PRO A 66 22.28 -16.80 -12.99
CA PRO A 66 23.46 -17.57 -12.57
C PRO A 66 24.56 -17.67 -13.62
N MET A 67 24.18 -17.73 -14.90
CA MET A 67 25.14 -17.72 -16.00
C MET A 67 25.91 -16.40 -16.06
N LEU A 68 25.21 -15.29 -15.79
CA LEU A 68 25.82 -13.97 -15.73
C LEU A 68 26.81 -13.84 -14.57
N PHE A 69 26.51 -14.46 -13.43
CA PHE A 69 27.42 -14.52 -12.28
C PHE A 69 28.70 -15.29 -12.57
N ALA A 70 28.66 -16.22 -13.51
CA ALA A 70 29.82 -16.99 -13.95
C ALA A 70 30.59 -16.30 -15.10
N ASP A 71 30.08 -15.19 -15.64
CA ASP A 71 30.72 -14.48 -16.72
C ASP A 71 31.96 -13.74 -16.20
N PRO A 72 33.14 -13.92 -16.82
CA PRO A 72 34.39 -13.34 -16.32
C PRO A 72 34.43 -11.80 -16.38
N ILE A 73 33.59 -11.17 -17.21
CA ILE A 73 33.57 -9.72 -17.37
C ILE A 73 32.51 -9.09 -16.47
N TYR A 74 31.34 -9.70 -16.36
CA TYR A 74 30.17 -9.09 -15.71
C TYR A 74 29.84 -9.62 -14.32
N SER A 75 30.57 -10.64 -13.85
CA SER A 75 30.29 -11.33 -12.57
C SER A 75 30.10 -10.37 -11.40
N ASP A 76 31.06 -9.50 -11.14
CA ASP A 76 31.05 -8.62 -9.96
C ASP A 76 29.91 -7.61 -10.04
N GLU A 77 29.73 -6.96 -11.18
CA GLU A 77 28.65 -6.00 -11.40
C GLU A 77 27.28 -6.67 -11.34
N ALA A 78 27.15 -7.87 -11.88
CA ALA A 78 25.91 -8.62 -11.87
C ALA A 78 25.50 -9.03 -10.46
N ILE A 79 26.43 -9.52 -9.66
CA ILE A 79 26.17 -9.92 -8.27
C ILE A 79 25.75 -8.71 -7.45
N ASP A 80 26.44 -7.58 -7.57
CA ASP A 80 26.11 -6.35 -6.87
C ASP A 80 24.73 -5.81 -7.30
N THR A 81 24.47 -5.74 -8.58
CA THR A 81 23.19 -5.25 -9.11
C THR A 81 22.02 -6.16 -8.71
N PHE A 82 22.22 -7.47 -8.74
CA PHE A 82 21.21 -8.44 -8.33
C PHE A 82 20.89 -8.35 -6.84
N SER A 83 21.92 -8.14 -6.01
CA SER A 83 21.75 -7.91 -4.58
C SER A 83 20.91 -6.66 -4.29
N ARG A 84 21.20 -5.56 -4.97
CA ARG A 84 20.41 -4.32 -4.86
C ARG A 84 18.99 -4.50 -5.35
N MET A 85 18.81 -5.24 -6.44
CA MET A 85 17.49 -5.56 -6.98
C MET A 85 16.64 -6.31 -5.95
N ASN A 86 17.22 -7.30 -5.28
CA ASN A 86 16.54 -8.08 -4.24
C ASN A 86 16.19 -7.22 -3.03
N GLU A 87 17.07 -6.33 -2.60
CA GLU A 87 16.80 -5.40 -1.51
C GLU A 87 15.61 -4.50 -1.84
N CYS A 88 15.58 -3.95 -3.04
CA CYS A 88 14.47 -3.11 -3.52
C CYS A 88 13.17 -3.91 -3.60
N GLU A 89 13.22 -5.16 -4.03
CA GLU A 89 12.06 -6.05 -4.09
C GLU A 89 11.48 -6.31 -2.71
N GLN A 90 12.33 -6.64 -1.75
CA GLN A 90 11.89 -6.84 -0.36
C GLN A 90 11.29 -5.57 0.23
N GLU A 91 11.89 -4.41 -0.05
CA GLU A 91 11.38 -3.13 0.39
C GLU A 91 9.99 -2.83 -0.17
N TYR A 92 9.80 -2.91 -1.49
CA TYR A 92 8.49 -2.58 -2.06
C TYR A 92 7.43 -3.63 -1.71
N LYS A 93 7.77 -4.90 -1.57
CA LYS A 93 6.83 -5.92 -1.12
C LYS A 93 6.39 -5.70 0.32
N GLY A 94 7.32 -5.33 1.20
CA GLY A 94 6.99 -4.95 2.57
C GLY A 94 6.07 -3.74 2.64
N LEU A 95 6.36 -2.70 1.85
CA LEU A 95 5.53 -1.51 1.75
C LEU A 95 4.14 -1.82 1.16
N GLU A 96 4.05 -2.76 0.25
CA GLU A 96 2.76 -3.22 -0.30
C GLU A 96 1.86 -3.78 0.79
N TYR A 97 2.39 -4.58 1.71
CA TYR A 97 1.63 -5.07 2.86
C TYR A 97 1.14 -3.94 3.75
N VAL A 98 2.02 -2.98 4.05
CA VAL A 98 1.66 -1.81 4.87
C VAL A 98 0.58 -0.98 4.18
N LEU A 99 0.69 -0.75 2.88
CA LEU A 99 -0.31 -0.01 2.10
C LEU A 99 -1.67 -0.73 2.11
N LYS A 100 -1.69 -2.04 1.99
CA LYS A 100 -2.93 -2.83 2.09
C LYS A 100 -3.56 -2.70 3.47
N ALA A 101 -2.76 -2.69 4.53
CA ALA A 101 -3.24 -2.48 5.89
C ALA A 101 -3.86 -1.08 6.06
N TYR A 102 -3.23 -0.04 5.52
CA TYR A 102 -3.79 1.31 5.51
C TYR A 102 -5.10 1.40 4.73
N LEU A 103 -5.19 0.75 3.57
CA LEU A 103 -6.43 0.69 2.80
C LEU A 103 -7.57 0.04 3.59
N SER A 104 -7.28 -1.05 4.30
CA SER A 104 -8.26 -1.71 5.16
C SER A 104 -8.69 -0.81 6.31
N GLU A 105 -7.75 -0.10 6.94
CA GLU A 105 -8.03 0.85 8.01
C GLU A 105 -8.91 2.00 7.51
N ILE A 106 -8.57 2.60 6.38
CA ILE A 106 -9.35 3.67 5.75
C ILE A 106 -10.77 3.18 5.44
N SER A 107 -10.90 2.01 4.85
CA SER A 107 -12.20 1.41 4.55
C SER A 107 -13.03 1.18 5.82
N GLY A 108 -12.39 0.69 6.88
CA GLY A 108 -13.03 0.50 8.18
C GLY A 108 -13.53 1.81 8.79
N ILE A 109 -12.71 2.85 8.78
CA ILE A 109 -13.06 4.17 9.28
C ILE A 109 -14.23 4.77 8.48
N GLN A 110 -14.17 4.67 7.15
CA GLN A 110 -15.24 5.14 6.26
C GLN A 110 -16.56 4.42 6.57
N SER A 111 -16.52 3.11 6.81
CA SER A 111 -17.70 2.33 7.16
C SER A 111 -18.28 2.77 8.51
N ILE A 112 -17.43 3.04 9.49
CA ILE A 112 -17.87 3.54 10.82
C ILE A 112 -18.53 4.91 10.67
N ILE A 113 -17.92 5.83 9.94
CA ILE A 113 -18.46 7.18 9.69
C ILE A 113 -19.84 7.07 9.03
N LYS A 114 -19.94 6.25 8.00
CA LYS A 114 -21.19 6.03 7.27
C LYS A 114 -22.28 5.46 8.17
N PHE A 115 -21.92 4.50 9.01
CA PHE A 115 -22.84 3.91 9.99
C PHE A 115 -23.33 4.94 11.00
N MET A 116 -22.43 5.76 11.54
CA MET A 116 -22.77 6.81 12.51
C MET A 116 -23.67 7.88 11.88
N GLN A 117 -23.36 8.31 10.66
CA GLN A 117 -24.18 9.27 9.92
C GLN A 117 -25.56 8.70 9.63
N GLN A 118 -25.66 7.44 9.29
CA GLN A 118 -26.94 6.77 9.07
C GLN A 118 -27.74 6.70 10.37
N GLY A 119 -27.09 6.44 11.50
CA GLY A 119 -27.71 6.47 12.82
C GLY A 119 -28.26 7.85 13.16
N GLU A 120 -27.50 8.92 12.92
CA GLU A 120 -27.95 10.30 13.12
C GLU A 120 -29.16 10.65 12.25
N ILE A 121 -29.14 10.24 10.99
CA ILE A 121 -30.28 10.44 10.07
C ILE A 121 -31.51 9.69 10.58
N ASN A 122 -31.36 8.45 10.98
CA ASN A 122 -32.46 7.64 11.49
C ASN A 122 -33.05 8.24 12.77
N GLU A 123 -32.21 8.72 13.67
CA GLU A 123 -32.65 9.37 14.91
C GLU A 123 -33.39 10.68 14.61
N ALA A 124 -32.86 11.52 13.72
CA ALA A 124 -33.52 12.75 13.30
C ALA A 124 -34.88 12.46 12.65
N THR A 125 -34.98 11.46 11.82
CA THR A 125 -36.23 11.02 11.19
C THR A 125 -37.22 10.52 12.23
N ARG A 126 -36.77 9.72 13.18
CA ARG A 126 -37.57 9.21 14.28
C ARG A 126 -38.12 10.35 15.13
N ASN A 127 -37.28 11.29 15.51
CA ASN A 127 -37.69 12.46 16.28
C ASN A 127 -38.74 13.31 15.55
N LYS A 128 -38.58 13.43 14.25
CA LYS A 128 -39.57 14.12 13.39
C LYS A 128 -40.91 13.42 13.42
N TYR A 129 -40.96 12.10 13.33
CA TYR A 129 -42.19 11.33 13.44
C TYR A 129 -42.79 11.36 14.86
N GLU A 130 -41.98 11.28 15.90
CA GLU A 130 -42.45 11.33 17.27
C GLU A 130 -43.00 12.70 17.63
N ASN A 131 -42.39 13.77 17.15
CA ASN A 131 -42.78 15.16 17.52
C ASN A 131 -43.78 15.76 16.52
N GLY A 132 -43.72 15.32 15.24
CA GLY A 132 -44.62 15.82 14.20
C GLY A 132 -45.74 14.86 13.84
N GLY A 133 -45.55 13.57 14.07
CA GLY A 133 -46.52 12.53 13.73
C GLY A 133 -47.75 12.54 14.61
N GLY A 134 -47.66 13.17 15.74
CA GLY A 134 -48.83 13.38 16.64
C GLY A 134 -49.99 14.11 15.96
N ILE A 135 -49.74 14.72 14.84
CA ILE A 135 -50.75 15.40 14.03
C ILE A 135 -51.83 14.42 13.53
N TYR A 136 -51.47 13.18 13.37
CA TYR A 136 -52.33 12.12 12.87
C TYR A 136 -52.91 11.21 13.95
N GLY A 137 -52.49 11.54 15.14
CA GLY A 137 -53.04 10.88 16.32
C GLY A 137 -54.41 11.36 16.59
#